data_96729925ca875f25c7e586d177cb151c
#
_entry.id   96729925ca875f25c7e586d177cb151c
#
_cell.length_a   1.000
_cell.length_b   1.000
_cell.length_c   1.000
_cell.angle_alpha   90.00
_cell.angle_beta   90.00
_cell.angle_gamma   90.00
#
_symmetry.space_group_name_H-M   'P 1'
#
loop_
_entity.id
_entity.type
_entity.pdbx_description
1 polymer ?
#
loop_
_entity_poly.entity_id
_entity_poly.type
_entity_poly.pdbx_seq_one_letter_code
_entity_poly.pdbx_strand_id
1 'polypeptide(L)'
;ALLSGCRLVIVDNPGNFLSKYELTEFQKMLKKMKDKGMAVLYIGNHHEDVFRVADRTSLYTDGRIDKVFERDEMTDEAMAPYITDWNIKGPDPEPESDEGVMHFHCVYAGNLQGLRFVLNKGECVTLLDVDNRIAEDVAGLLCGRLTCEKGRITLEHKPYTPAKAARYLDEGIALIPKDCVERLLFWDRTYMENLTFLLDRKLKKSLMSRKIFRSIRNEYEPLVGKAIHETNISNLQFPEQIALVYYKMQLLHPRVLVCIQPLAKGDMFTRMKILELLRGILSQGTAVLIITTNVSDTLDISDRLLIVEKGACTASYEKNEFNRIVR
;
A
#
# COMPACT_ATOMS: atom_id res chain seq x y z
N ALA A 1 -14.46 10.87 -25.60
CA ALA A 1 -15.60 11.57 -24.99
C ALA A 1 -16.00 12.82 -25.79
N LEU A 2 -15.09 13.78 -26.05
CA LEU A 2 -15.40 15.02 -26.81
C LEU A 2 -15.88 14.74 -28.25
N LEU A 3 -15.32 13.72 -28.90
CA LEU A 3 -15.67 13.32 -30.27
C LEU A 3 -16.92 12.44 -30.35
N SER A 4 -17.31 11.83 -29.25
CA SER A 4 -18.46 10.90 -29.19
C SER A 4 -19.78 11.56 -28.78
N GLY A 5 -19.82 12.88 -28.58
CA GLY A 5 -21.02 13.59 -28.17
C GLY A 5 -21.49 13.29 -26.73
N CYS A 6 -20.62 12.74 -25.88
CA CYS A 6 -20.91 12.46 -24.49
C CYS A 6 -21.20 13.77 -23.73
N ARG A 7 -22.25 13.75 -22.89
CA ARG A 7 -22.63 14.88 -22.02
C ARG A 7 -22.11 14.72 -20.60
N LEU A 8 -21.79 13.50 -20.18
CA LEU A 8 -21.29 13.15 -18.86
C LEU A 8 -20.06 12.28 -19.00
N VAL A 9 -19.02 12.58 -18.23
CA VAL A 9 -17.84 11.74 -18.01
C VAL A 9 -17.79 11.36 -16.54
N ILE A 10 -17.64 10.07 -16.25
CA ILE A 10 -17.41 9.55 -14.90
C ILE A 10 -15.95 9.15 -14.80
N VAL A 11 -15.26 9.68 -13.80
CA VAL A 11 -13.84 9.41 -13.52
C VAL A 11 -13.76 8.81 -12.13
N ASP A 12 -13.22 7.60 -12.04
CA ASP A 12 -13.11 6.86 -10.78
C ASP A 12 -11.65 6.76 -10.34
N ASN A 13 -11.31 7.40 -9.23
CA ASN A 13 -10.03 7.36 -8.54
C ASN A 13 -8.78 7.45 -9.44
N PRO A 14 -8.65 8.44 -10.32
CA PRO A 14 -7.53 8.52 -11.26
C PRO A 14 -6.18 8.69 -10.55
N GLY A 15 -6.14 9.29 -9.37
CA GLY A 15 -4.92 9.43 -8.55
C GLY A 15 -4.30 8.10 -8.15
N ASN A 16 -5.06 7.00 -8.20
CA ASN A 16 -4.55 5.66 -7.93
C ASN A 16 -3.75 5.06 -9.10
N PHE A 17 -3.83 5.65 -10.30
CA PHE A 17 -3.28 5.07 -11.54
C PHE A 17 -2.32 6.00 -12.26
N LEU A 18 -2.43 7.29 -12.01
CA LEU A 18 -1.64 8.34 -12.65
C LEU A 18 -0.55 8.83 -11.72
N SER A 19 0.62 9.16 -12.26
CA SER A 19 1.63 9.94 -11.55
C SER A 19 1.07 11.34 -11.21
N LYS A 20 1.69 12.04 -10.27
CA LYS A 20 1.26 13.39 -9.86
C LYS A 20 1.20 14.36 -11.05
N TYR A 21 2.18 14.26 -11.97
CA TYR A 21 2.20 15.06 -13.19
C TYR A 21 1.03 14.73 -14.13
N GLU A 22 0.84 13.43 -14.43
CA GLU A 22 -0.25 12.96 -15.30
C GLU A 22 -1.62 13.32 -14.74
N LEU A 23 -1.81 13.17 -13.42
CA LEU A 23 -3.05 13.55 -12.74
C LEU A 23 -3.34 15.05 -12.92
N THR A 24 -2.32 15.89 -12.76
CA THR A 24 -2.45 17.35 -12.94
C THR A 24 -2.87 17.68 -14.39
N GLU A 25 -2.23 17.08 -15.39
CA GLU A 25 -2.58 17.29 -16.79
C GLU A 25 -3.98 16.75 -17.12
N PHE A 26 -4.33 15.61 -16.56
CA PHE A 26 -5.65 15.01 -16.69
C PHE A 26 -6.75 15.91 -16.08
N GLN A 27 -6.52 16.46 -14.90
CA GLN A 27 -7.44 17.42 -14.25
C GLN A 27 -7.61 18.69 -15.06
N LYS A 28 -6.54 19.23 -15.66
CA LYS A 28 -6.63 20.36 -16.60
C LYS A 28 -7.49 20.03 -17.82
N MET A 29 -7.36 18.81 -18.33
CA MET A 29 -8.18 18.33 -19.47
C MET A 29 -9.67 18.24 -19.05
N LEU A 30 -9.99 17.75 -17.87
CA LEU A 30 -11.36 17.68 -17.35
C LEU A 30 -11.98 19.07 -17.24
N LYS A 31 -11.23 20.07 -16.74
CA LYS A 31 -11.67 21.47 -16.70
C LYS A 31 -12.01 22.01 -18.09
N LYS A 32 -11.15 21.77 -19.08
CA LYS A 32 -11.43 22.14 -20.48
C LYS A 32 -12.68 21.46 -21.06
N MET A 33 -12.97 20.21 -20.66
CA MET A 33 -14.19 19.50 -21.05
C MET A 33 -15.44 20.15 -20.43
N LYS A 34 -15.37 20.51 -19.15
CA LYS A 34 -16.42 21.26 -18.45
C LYS A 34 -16.72 22.58 -19.16
N ASP A 35 -15.69 23.37 -19.52
CA ASP A 35 -15.85 24.65 -20.21
C ASP A 35 -16.54 24.50 -21.58
N LYS A 36 -16.54 23.29 -22.16
CA LYS A 36 -17.29 22.94 -23.38
C LYS A 36 -18.68 22.38 -23.10
N GLY A 37 -19.19 22.54 -21.86
CA GLY A 37 -20.54 22.12 -21.46
C GLY A 37 -20.69 20.66 -21.10
N MET A 38 -19.59 19.93 -20.84
CA MET A 38 -19.63 18.55 -20.39
C MET A 38 -19.72 18.50 -18.87
N ALA A 39 -20.61 17.65 -18.34
CA ALA A 39 -20.64 17.36 -16.92
C ALA A 39 -19.54 16.33 -16.57
N VAL A 40 -18.88 16.49 -15.43
CA VAL A 40 -17.87 15.54 -14.93
C VAL A 40 -18.26 15.11 -13.53
N LEU A 41 -18.41 13.78 -13.34
CA LEU A 41 -18.50 13.17 -12.03
C LEU A 41 -17.12 12.59 -11.69
N TYR A 42 -16.45 13.22 -10.73
CA TYR A 42 -15.13 12.83 -10.28
C TYR A 42 -15.25 12.12 -8.92
N ILE A 43 -14.90 10.86 -8.88
CA ILE A 43 -14.83 10.06 -7.64
C ILE A 43 -13.37 10.02 -7.21
N GLY A 44 -13.09 10.38 -5.97
CA GLY A 44 -11.73 10.41 -5.43
C GLY A 44 -11.68 10.06 -3.95
N ASN A 45 -10.62 9.40 -3.53
CA ASN A 45 -10.38 9.00 -2.14
C ASN A 45 -9.54 10.05 -1.37
N HIS A 46 -8.92 10.99 -2.08
CA HIS A 46 -8.11 12.06 -1.51
C HIS A 46 -8.82 13.40 -1.76
N HIS A 47 -9.23 14.05 -0.70
CA HIS A 47 -9.97 15.32 -0.80
C HIS A 47 -9.15 16.41 -1.52
N GLU A 48 -7.83 16.47 -1.30
CA GLU A 48 -6.94 17.42 -1.98
C GLU A 48 -7.01 17.32 -3.50
N ASP A 49 -7.03 16.10 -4.05
CA ASP A 49 -7.14 15.89 -5.49
C ASP A 49 -8.51 16.25 -6.02
N VAL A 50 -9.58 15.95 -5.25
CA VAL A 50 -10.95 16.28 -5.58
C VAL A 50 -11.16 17.81 -5.52
N PHE A 51 -10.74 18.46 -4.44
CA PHE A 51 -10.87 19.89 -4.22
C PHE A 51 -10.16 20.72 -5.30
N ARG A 52 -9.09 20.18 -5.89
CA ARG A 52 -8.35 20.86 -6.97
C ARG A 52 -9.16 20.99 -8.25
N VAL A 53 -10.09 20.07 -8.53
CA VAL A 53 -10.80 19.99 -9.82
C VAL A 53 -12.29 20.24 -9.72
N ALA A 54 -12.94 19.92 -8.59
CA ALA A 54 -14.38 19.96 -8.43
C ALA A 54 -14.91 21.40 -8.20
N ASP A 55 -16.12 21.66 -8.66
CA ASP A 55 -16.89 22.87 -8.31
C ASP A 55 -17.71 22.65 -7.04
N ARG A 56 -18.16 21.42 -6.82
CA ARG A 56 -18.90 20.96 -5.65
C ARG A 56 -18.45 19.57 -5.29
N THR A 57 -18.26 19.30 -4.01
CA THR A 57 -17.83 17.99 -3.50
C THR A 57 -18.85 17.45 -2.52
N SER A 58 -19.26 16.20 -2.71
CA SER A 58 -20.13 15.49 -1.77
C SER A 58 -19.31 14.41 -1.06
N LEU A 59 -19.26 14.49 0.26
CA LEU A 59 -18.67 13.45 1.10
C LEU A 59 -19.67 12.31 1.24
N TYR A 60 -19.27 11.13 0.82
CA TYR A 60 -20.11 9.94 0.80
C TYR A 60 -19.59 8.90 1.79
N THR A 61 -20.40 8.56 2.80
CA THR A 61 -20.04 7.63 3.88
C THR A 61 -21.23 6.71 4.16
N ASP A 62 -20.99 5.43 4.33
CA ASP A 62 -22.01 4.43 4.68
C ASP A 62 -23.28 4.45 3.81
N GLY A 63 -23.12 4.69 2.50
CA GLY A 63 -24.23 4.68 1.57
C GLY A 63 -25.05 5.98 1.51
N ARG A 64 -24.60 7.07 2.14
CA ARG A 64 -25.28 8.38 2.16
C ARG A 64 -24.32 9.54 2.02
N ILE A 65 -24.88 10.70 1.69
CA ILE A 65 -24.12 11.95 1.65
C ILE A 65 -24.16 12.58 3.05
N ASP A 66 -23.00 12.71 3.68
CA ASP A 66 -22.86 13.31 5.01
C ASP A 66 -22.72 14.84 4.92
N LYS A 67 -21.98 15.34 3.95
CA LYS A 67 -21.74 16.77 3.74
C LYS A 67 -21.56 17.07 2.26
N VAL A 68 -22.00 18.26 1.86
CA VAL A 68 -21.71 18.85 0.56
C VAL A 68 -20.89 20.11 0.80
N PHE A 69 -19.77 20.24 0.09
CA PHE A 69 -18.90 21.40 0.10
C PHE A 69 -19.07 22.18 -1.22
N GLU A 70 -19.41 23.43 -1.14
CA GLU A 70 -19.33 24.35 -2.26
C GLU A 70 -17.86 24.78 -2.47
N ARG A 71 -17.56 25.41 -3.59
CA ARG A 71 -16.18 25.71 -4.01
C ARG A 71 -15.39 26.53 -2.98
N ASP A 72 -16.01 27.46 -2.32
CA ASP A 72 -15.46 28.34 -1.28
C ASP A 72 -15.30 27.66 0.08
N GLU A 73 -16.00 26.55 0.31
CA GLU A 73 -15.88 25.72 1.51
C GLU A 73 -14.82 24.61 1.40
N MET A 74 -14.19 24.41 0.23
CA MET A 74 -13.23 23.32 -0.02
C MET A 74 -11.87 23.65 0.56
N THR A 75 -11.73 23.56 1.87
CA THR A 75 -10.47 23.76 2.61
C THR A 75 -10.16 22.54 3.48
N ASP A 76 -8.90 22.38 3.87
CA ASP A 76 -8.46 21.28 4.75
C ASP A 76 -9.11 21.41 6.14
N GLU A 77 -9.29 22.65 6.64
CA GLU A 77 -9.96 22.92 7.90
C GLU A 77 -11.44 22.52 7.88
N ALA A 78 -12.13 22.74 6.76
CA ALA A 78 -13.53 22.33 6.61
C ALA A 78 -13.66 20.80 6.48
N MET A 79 -12.64 20.14 5.97
CA MET A 79 -12.59 18.68 5.86
C MET A 79 -12.17 17.98 7.17
N ALA A 80 -11.39 18.66 8.02
CA ALA A 80 -10.83 18.09 9.25
C ALA A 80 -11.84 17.36 10.16
N PRO A 81 -13.09 17.83 10.37
CA PRO A 81 -14.08 17.11 11.21
C PRO A 81 -14.52 15.76 10.64
N TYR A 82 -14.32 15.53 9.35
CA TYR A 82 -14.70 14.31 8.63
C TYR A 82 -13.52 13.38 8.37
N ILE A 83 -12.30 13.89 8.53
CA ILE A 83 -11.08 13.10 8.62
C ILE A 83 -11.01 12.65 10.07
N THR A 84 -11.43 11.41 10.35
CA THR A 84 -11.35 10.86 11.70
C THR A 84 -9.87 10.80 12.07
N ASP A 85 -9.44 11.63 13.02
CA ASP A 85 -8.15 11.49 13.70
C ASP A 85 -8.19 10.20 14.52
N TRP A 86 -7.90 9.12 13.85
CA TRP A 86 -7.65 7.86 14.52
C TRP A 86 -6.25 7.98 15.12
N ASN A 87 -6.21 8.59 16.29
CA ASN A 87 -5.06 8.54 17.18
C ASN A 87 -4.90 7.09 17.66
N ILE A 88 -4.58 6.18 16.74
CA ILE A 88 -4.16 4.83 17.08
C ILE A 88 -2.75 4.99 17.62
N LYS A 89 -2.65 5.28 18.91
CA LYS A 89 -1.44 5.13 19.69
C LYS A 89 -1.14 3.64 19.82
N GLY A 90 -0.58 3.06 18.77
CA GLY A 90 0.27 1.90 18.95
C GLY A 90 1.56 2.38 19.63
N PRO A 91 2.25 1.54 20.40
CA PRO A 91 3.58 1.90 20.89
C PRO A 91 4.42 2.26 19.67
N ASP A 92 5.03 3.46 19.70
CA ASP A 92 6.06 3.81 18.73
C ASP A 92 7.11 2.70 18.79
N PRO A 93 7.39 1.98 17.68
CA PRO A 93 8.49 1.05 17.69
C PRO A 93 9.76 1.87 17.89
N GLU A 94 10.38 1.73 19.05
CA GLU A 94 11.74 2.24 19.23
C GLU A 94 12.61 1.54 18.17
N PRO A 95 13.39 2.30 17.39
CA PRO A 95 14.31 1.71 16.43
C PRO A 95 15.38 0.93 17.20
N GLU A 96 15.17 -0.37 17.34
CA GLU A 96 16.23 -1.25 17.83
C GLU A 96 17.27 -1.41 16.72
N SER A 97 18.43 -0.80 16.95
CA SER A 97 19.71 -1.00 16.27
C SER A 97 19.84 -0.66 14.78
N ASP A 98 20.92 0.03 14.50
CA ASP A 98 21.53 0.51 13.25
C ASP A 98 21.86 -0.58 12.20
N GLU A 99 21.31 -1.78 12.28
CA GLU A 99 21.60 -2.88 11.36
C GLU A 99 20.51 -3.01 10.29
N GLY A 100 20.80 -2.45 9.12
CA GLY A 100 19.94 -2.54 7.95
C GLY A 100 19.65 -4.00 7.57
N VAL A 101 18.35 -4.37 7.51
CA VAL A 101 17.91 -5.69 7.04
C VAL A 101 18.11 -5.83 5.54
N MET A 102 17.83 -4.77 4.77
CA MET A 102 17.98 -4.77 3.32
C MET A 102 18.63 -3.49 2.84
N HIS A 103 19.61 -3.62 1.93
CA HIS A 103 20.29 -2.48 1.34
C HIS A 103 20.23 -2.55 -0.19
N PHE A 104 19.84 -1.44 -0.79
CA PHE A 104 19.96 -1.19 -2.22
C PHE A 104 21.21 -0.32 -2.44
N HIS A 105 22.22 -0.86 -3.12
CA HIS A 105 23.49 -0.20 -3.36
C HIS A 105 23.59 0.26 -4.81
N CYS A 106 23.11 1.46 -5.12
CA CYS A 106 23.16 2.07 -6.46
C CYS A 106 22.64 1.09 -7.54
N VAL A 107 21.41 0.62 -7.38
CA VAL A 107 20.81 -0.43 -8.23
C VAL A 107 20.31 0.17 -9.55
N TYR A 108 20.75 -0.43 -10.66
CA TYR A 108 20.29 -0.16 -12.02
C TYR A 108 19.60 -1.41 -12.54
N ALA A 109 18.33 -1.28 -12.92
CA ALA A 109 17.54 -2.36 -13.52
C ALA A 109 16.22 -1.79 -14.04
N GLY A 110 15.87 -2.02 -15.28
CA GLY A 110 14.66 -1.46 -15.89
C GLY A 110 14.62 0.07 -15.79
N ASN A 111 13.64 0.63 -15.09
CA ASN A 111 13.52 2.08 -14.88
C ASN A 111 14.37 2.60 -13.70
N LEU A 112 15.01 1.73 -12.92
CA LEU A 112 15.84 2.14 -11.79
C LEU A 112 17.18 2.71 -12.27
N GLN A 113 17.52 3.89 -11.79
CA GLN A 113 18.71 4.64 -12.19
C GLN A 113 19.62 4.95 -10.99
N GLY A 114 20.22 3.90 -10.41
CA GLY A 114 21.09 4.04 -9.26
C GLY A 114 20.34 4.14 -7.92
N LEU A 115 19.20 3.46 -7.80
CA LEU A 115 18.40 3.48 -6.58
C LEU A 115 19.23 3.02 -5.38
N ARG A 116 19.27 3.87 -4.33
CA ARG A 116 20.06 3.64 -3.13
C ARG A 116 19.26 3.98 -1.88
N PHE A 117 19.09 3.01 -1.00
CA PHE A 117 18.54 3.19 0.34
C PHE A 117 18.81 1.97 1.22
N VAL A 118 18.57 2.13 2.51
CA VAL A 118 18.65 1.09 3.54
C VAL A 118 17.26 0.94 4.15
N LEU A 119 16.87 -0.26 4.48
CA LEU A 119 15.67 -0.59 5.22
C LEU A 119 16.09 -1.30 6.51
N ASN A 120 15.73 -0.72 7.66
CA ASN A 120 16.08 -1.25 8.97
C ASN A 120 14.99 -2.20 9.49
N LYS A 121 15.33 -3.03 10.46
CA LYS A 121 14.38 -3.96 11.10
C LYS A 121 13.29 -3.16 11.83
N GLY A 122 12.02 -3.50 11.58
CA GLY A 122 10.87 -2.82 12.18
C GLY A 122 10.60 -1.41 11.65
N GLU A 123 11.38 -0.95 10.66
CA GLU A 123 11.22 0.35 10.03
C GLU A 123 10.18 0.31 8.91
N CYS A 124 9.40 1.38 8.78
CA CYS A 124 8.55 1.64 7.63
C CYS A 124 9.14 2.73 6.74
N VAL A 125 9.59 2.36 5.55
CA VAL A 125 10.07 3.31 4.54
C VAL A 125 9.05 3.42 3.41
N THR A 126 8.63 4.64 3.10
CA THR A 126 7.81 4.91 1.91
C THR A 126 8.66 5.47 0.79
N LEU A 127 8.61 4.83 -0.38
CA LEU A 127 9.11 5.37 -1.64
C LEU A 127 7.96 6.06 -2.38
N LEU A 128 8.03 7.38 -2.51
CA LEU A 128 7.15 8.13 -3.40
C LEU A 128 7.68 8.02 -4.83
N ASP A 129 7.03 7.18 -5.63
CA ASP A 129 7.32 6.97 -7.04
C ASP A 129 6.60 8.05 -7.87
N VAL A 130 7.26 9.19 -8.06
CA VAL A 130 6.68 10.38 -8.72
C VAL A 130 6.24 10.07 -10.15
N ASP A 131 7.00 9.23 -10.85
CA ASP A 131 6.76 8.88 -12.25
C ASP A 131 5.88 7.63 -12.42
N ASN A 132 5.56 6.92 -11.32
CA ASN A 132 4.82 5.65 -11.30
C ASN A 132 5.47 4.56 -12.19
N ARG A 133 6.78 4.37 -12.06
CA ARG A 133 7.56 3.47 -12.95
C ARG A 133 8.41 2.43 -12.25
N ILE A 134 8.73 2.63 -10.95
CA ILE A 134 9.72 1.78 -10.26
C ILE A 134 9.11 0.59 -9.53
N ALA A 135 7.82 0.64 -9.21
CA ALA A 135 7.19 -0.35 -8.34
C ALA A 135 7.33 -1.79 -8.87
N GLU A 136 7.07 -2.00 -10.17
CA GLU A 136 7.19 -3.32 -10.79
C GLU A 136 8.66 -3.77 -10.93
N ASP A 137 9.59 -2.84 -11.14
CA ASP A 137 11.02 -3.15 -11.23
C ASP A 137 11.60 -3.57 -9.89
N VAL A 138 11.25 -2.86 -8.80
CA VAL A 138 11.63 -3.26 -7.44
C VAL A 138 11.06 -4.61 -7.09
N ALA A 139 9.75 -4.83 -7.34
CA ALA A 139 9.13 -6.13 -7.13
C ALA A 139 9.77 -7.23 -7.99
N GLY A 140 10.07 -6.92 -9.25
CA GLY A 140 10.74 -7.82 -10.18
C GLY A 140 12.11 -8.27 -9.71
N LEU A 141 12.93 -7.34 -9.21
CA LEU A 141 14.24 -7.63 -8.60
C LEU A 141 14.10 -8.53 -7.37
N LEU A 142 13.16 -8.23 -6.48
CA LEU A 142 12.99 -8.95 -5.23
C LEU A 142 12.42 -10.35 -5.42
N CYS A 143 11.63 -10.60 -6.47
CA CYS A 143 11.10 -11.94 -6.77
C CYS A 143 11.82 -12.64 -7.93
N GLY A 144 12.96 -12.12 -8.40
CA GLY A 144 13.81 -12.75 -9.42
C GLY A 144 13.26 -12.70 -10.85
N ARG A 145 12.25 -11.88 -11.12
CA ARG A 145 11.74 -11.63 -12.49
C ARG A 145 12.61 -10.64 -13.28
N LEU A 146 13.35 -9.81 -12.56
CA LEU A 146 14.28 -8.83 -13.10
C LEU A 146 15.65 -9.05 -12.48
N THR A 147 16.73 -8.80 -13.23
CA THR A 147 18.11 -8.90 -12.75
C THR A 147 18.72 -7.52 -12.60
N CYS A 148 19.55 -7.35 -11.58
CA CYS A 148 20.33 -6.13 -11.38
C CYS A 148 21.40 -6.02 -12.47
N GLU A 149 21.42 -4.93 -13.23
CA GLU A 149 22.41 -4.65 -14.29
C GLU A 149 23.70 -4.09 -13.71
N LYS A 150 23.56 -3.16 -12.75
CA LYS A 150 24.66 -2.56 -11.98
C LYS A 150 24.23 -2.34 -10.54
N GLY A 151 25.19 -2.29 -9.63
CA GLY A 151 24.94 -2.20 -8.21
C GLY A 151 24.70 -3.57 -7.58
N ARG A 152 24.09 -3.60 -6.41
CA ARG A 152 23.77 -4.85 -5.72
C ARG A 152 22.69 -4.63 -4.67
N ILE A 153 22.00 -5.70 -4.32
CA ILE A 153 21.09 -5.76 -3.16
C ILE A 153 21.71 -6.71 -2.14
N THR A 154 21.66 -6.34 -0.86
CA THR A 154 22.04 -7.23 0.24
C THR A 154 20.86 -7.41 1.19
N LEU A 155 20.74 -8.61 1.76
CA LEU A 155 19.78 -8.97 2.80
C LEU A 155 20.59 -9.51 3.99
N GLU A 156 20.42 -8.88 5.17
CA GLU A 156 21.23 -9.19 6.36
C GLU A 156 22.74 -9.24 6.04
N HIS A 157 23.25 -8.21 5.38
CA HIS A 157 24.65 -8.05 4.94
C HIS A 157 25.14 -9.11 3.93
N LYS A 158 24.30 -10.08 3.52
CA LYS A 158 24.64 -11.09 2.53
C LYS A 158 24.13 -10.71 1.15
N PRO A 159 24.87 -11.00 0.07
CA PRO A 159 24.38 -10.73 -1.28
C PRO A 159 23.02 -11.38 -1.54
N TYR A 160 22.08 -10.60 -2.03
CA TYR A 160 20.78 -11.05 -2.48
C TYR A 160 20.85 -11.34 -3.98
N THR A 161 21.17 -12.59 -4.31
CA THR A 161 21.42 -13.05 -5.68
C THR A 161 20.12 -13.42 -6.41
N PRO A 162 20.10 -13.48 -7.76
CA PRO A 162 18.94 -13.94 -8.51
C PRO A 162 18.42 -15.33 -8.07
N ALA A 163 19.31 -16.24 -7.66
CA ALA A 163 18.93 -17.55 -7.14
C ALA A 163 18.17 -17.47 -5.80
N LYS A 164 18.49 -16.49 -4.95
CA LYS A 164 17.74 -16.19 -3.73
C LYS A 164 16.42 -15.49 -4.07
N ALA A 165 16.46 -14.53 -4.97
CA ALA A 165 15.28 -13.83 -5.43
C ALA A 165 14.20 -14.77 -6.01
N ALA A 166 14.59 -15.82 -6.72
CA ALA A 166 13.69 -16.87 -7.18
C ALA A 166 12.96 -17.62 -6.04
N ARG A 167 13.49 -17.54 -4.81
CA ARG A 167 12.92 -18.14 -3.60
C ARG A 167 12.68 -17.08 -2.50
N TYR A 168 12.28 -15.89 -2.88
CA TYR A 168 12.16 -14.72 -2.02
C TYR A 168 11.36 -14.98 -0.72
N LEU A 169 10.30 -15.79 -0.77
CA LEU A 169 9.54 -16.18 0.43
C LEU A 169 10.38 -16.99 1.42
N ASP A 170 11.24 -17.89 0.95
CA ASP A 170 12.13 -18.69 1.80
C ASP A 170 13.25 -17.81 2.40
N GLU A 171 13.63 -16.74 1.72
CA GLU A 171 14.57 -15.71 2.20
C GLU A 171 13.87 -14.71 3.16
N GLY A 172 12.59 -14.89 3.45
CA GLY A 172 11.83 -14.04 4.37
C GLY A 172 11.38 -12.69 3.77
N ILE A 173 11.27 -12.60 2.45
CA ILE A 173 10.69 -11.44 1.77
C ILE A 173 9.27 -11.78 1.35
N ALA A 174 8.31 -10.88 1.58
CA ALA A 174 6.94 -10.99 1.10
C ALA A 174 6.55 -9.76 0.30
N LEU A 175 5.65 -9.94 -0.65
CA LEU A 175 5.15 -8.90 -1.55
C LEU A 175 3.62 -8.83 -1.48
N ILE A 176 3.09 -7.65 -1.24
CA ILE A 176 1.67 -7.32 -1.39
C ILE A 176 1.53 -6.41 -2.62
N PRO A 177 1.08 -6.94 -3.75
CA PRO A 177 0.84 -6.14 -4.95
C PRO A 177 -0.41 -5.27 -4.79
N LYS A 178 -0.58 -4.28 -5.65
CA LYS A 178 -1.76 -3.41 -5.73
C LYS A 178 -3.08 -4.19 -5.79
N ASP A 179 -3.12 -5.27 -6.58
CA ASP A 179 -4.29 -6.15 -6.74
C ASP A 179 -4.18 -7.37 -5.83
N CYS A 180 -3.94 -7.13 -4.53
CA CYS A 180 -3.56 -8.19 -3.59
C CYS A 180 -4.68 -9.20 -3.34
N VAL A 181 -5.94 -8.78 -3.33
CA VAL A 181 -7.09 -9.66 -3.11
C VAL A 181 -7.20 -10.67 -4.24
N GLU A 182 -7.14 -10.20 -5.48
CA GLU A 182 -7.25 -11.01 -6.68
C GLU A 182 -6.05 -11.96 -6.87
N ARG A 183 -4.87 -11.52 -6.43
CA ARG A 183 -3.61 -12.24 -6.69
C ARG A 183 -3.14 -13.13 -5.56
N LEU A 184 -3.53 -12.85 -4.33
CA LEU A 184 -3.00 -13.54 -3.14
C LEU A 184 -4.05 -14.39 -2.43
N LEU A 185 -5.34 -14.30 -2.78
CA LEU A 185 -6.38 -15.16 -2.23
C LEU A 185 -6.76 -16.29 -3.19
N PHE A 186 -7.06 -17.44 -2.61
CA PHE A 186 -7.52 -18.65 -3.31
C PHE A 186 -9.02 -18.78 -3.10
N TRP A 187 -9.79 -18.49 -4.12
CA TRP A 187 -11.24 -18.39 -4.08
C TRP A 187 -11.94 -19.71 -3.82
N ASP A 188 -11.29 -20.84 -4.16
CA ASP A 188 -11.73 -22.22 -3.94
C ASP A 188 -11.35 -22.76 -2.55
N ARG A 189 -10.81 -21.92 -1.67
CA ARG A 189 -10.33 -22.28 -0.34
C ARG A 189 -11.08 -21.53 0.76
N THR A 190 -11.15 -22.18 1.94
CA THR A 190 -11.72 -21.58 3.14
C THR A 190 -10.85 -20.42 3.66
N TYR A 191 -11.41 -19.62 4.57
CA TYR A 191 -10.67 -18.55 5.26
C TYR A 191 -9.38 -19.10 5.91
N MET A 192 -9.52 -20.19 6.68
CA MET A 192 -8.39 -20.81 7.38
C MET A 192 -7.32 -21.36 6.44
N GLU A 193 -7.70 -21.97 5.33
CA GLU A 193 -6.74 -22.43 4.32
C GLU A 193 -6.00 -21.26 3.66
N ASN A 194 -6.69 -20.16 3.36
CA ASN A 194 -6.07 -18.96 2.86
C ASN A 194 -5.10 -18.35 3.87
N LEU A 195 -5.52 -18.21 5.13
CA LEU A 195 -4.72 -17.65 6.22
C LEU A 195 -3.43 -18.45 6.41
N THR A 196 -3.51 -19.77 6.41
CA THR A 196 -2.40 -20.67 6.74
C THR A 196 -1.58 -21.11 5.53
N PHE A 197 -1.95 -20.71 4.31
CA PHE A 197 -1.35 -21.24 3.07
C PHE A 197 0.18 -21.13 3.00
N LEU A 198 0.75 -20.06 3.53
CA LEU A 198 2.19 -19.82 3.50
C LEU A 198 2.98 -20.49 4.65
N LEU A 199 2.29 -21.09 5.63
CA LEU A 199 2.94 -21.74 6.77
C LEU A 199 3.79 -22.94 6.38
N ASP A 200 3.46 -23.62 5.29
CA ASP A 200 4.27 -24.72 4.75
C ASP A 200 5.72 -24.32 4.45
N ARG A 201 5.96 -23.03 4.23
CA ARG A 201 7.30 -22.48 4.00
C ARG A 201 8.13 -22.40 5.29
N LYS A 202 7.47 -22.24 6.44
CA LYS A 202 8.13 -22.16 7.76
C LYS A 202 8.13 -23.47 8.52
N LEU A 203 7.05 -24.23 8.38
CA LEU A 203 6.86 -25.48 9.10
C LEU A 203 7.01 -26.63 8.12
N LYS A 204 7.78 -27.69 8.54
CA LYS A 204 7.79 -28.94 7.78
C LYS A 204 6.34 -29.45 7.68
N LYS A 205 5.90 -29.90 6.50
CA LYS A 205 4.53 -30.41 6.25
C LYS A 205 4.03 -31.39 7.31
N SER A 206 4.94 -32.22 7.86
CA SER A 206 4.62 -33.18 8.92
C SER A 206 4.24 -32.55 10.26
N LEU A 207 4.52 -31.24 10.45
CA LEU A 207 4.18 -30.49 11.69
C LEU A 207 2.85 -29.77 11.61
N MET A 208 2.22 -29.68 10.42
CA MET A 208 0.89 -29.06 10.26
C MET A 208 -0.20 -29.94 10.86
N SER A 209 -0.29 -29.95 12.18
CA SER A 209 -1.26 -30.75 12.94
C SER A 209 -2.57 -30.00 13.16
N ARG A 210 -3.64 -30.75 13.44
CA ARG A 210 -4.95 -30.17 13.85
C ARG A 210 -4.83 -29.23 15.06
N LYS A 211 -3.80 -29.43 15.92
CA LYS A 211 -3.52 -28.56 17.06
C LYS A 211 -3.08 -27.18 16.61
N ILE A 212 -2.19 -27.08 15.60
CA ILE A 212 -1.69 -25.81 15.06
C ILE A 212 -2.86 -25.03 14.43
N PHE A 213 -3.67 -25.69 13.60
CA PHE A 213 -4.87 -25.04 13.02
C PHE A 213 -5.81 -24.51 14.09
N ARG A 214 -6.05 -25.28 15.17
CA ARG A 214 -6.88 -24.83 16.29
C ARG A 214 -6.25 -23.66 17.03
N SER A 215 -4.93 -23.69 17.26
CA SER A 215 -4.22 -22.60 17.92
C SER A 215 -4.34 -21.30 17.11
N ILE A 216 -4.07 -21.36 15.80
CA ILE A 216 -4.19 -20.21 14.90
C ILE A 216 -5.64 -19.70 14.87
N ARG A 217 -6.63 -20.58 14.81
CA ARG A 217 -8.03 -20.18 14.87
C ARG A 217 -8.34 -19.43 16.15
N ASN A 218 -7.97 -19.96 17.30
CA ASN A 218 -8.20 -19.32 18.60
C ASN A 218 -7.51 -17.96 18.73
N GLU A 219 -6.36 -17.77 18.09
CA GLU A 219 -5.62 -16.52 18.07
C GLU A 219 -6.29 -15.47 17.18
N TYR A 220 -6.75 -15.87 16.00
CA TYR A 220 -7.31 -14.93 15.01
C TYR A 220 -8.83 -14.72 15.15
N GLU A 221 -9.58 -15.65 15.71
CA GLU A 221 -11.04 -15.53 15.89
C GLU A 221 -11.46 -14.25 16.63
N PRO A 222 -10.77 -13.78 17.69
CA PRO A 222 -11.08 -12.51 18.34
C PRO A 222 -10.84 -11.29 17.43
N LEU A 223 -9.96 -11.40 16.43
CA LEU A 223 -9.60 -10.31 15.51
C LEU A 223 -10.54 -10.21 14.31
N VAL A 224 -11.05 -11.35 13.84
CA VAL A 224 -11.80 -11.44 12.58
C VAL A 224 -13.25 -11.92 12.79
N GLY A 225 -13.60 -12.33 14.00
CA GLY A 225 -14.94 -12.78 14.34
C GLY A 225 -15.38 -14.01 13.54
N LYS A 226 -16.63 -14.00 13.09
CA LYS A 226 -17.24 -15.11 12.36
C LYS A 226 -16.59 -15.41 10.99
N ALA A 227 -15.90 -14.46 10.41
CA ALA A 227 -15.22 -14.62 9.12
C ALA A 227 -14.22 -15.79 9.11
N ILE A 228 -13.64 -16.15 10.28
CA ILE A 228 -12.70 -17.28 10.41
C ILE A 228 -13.30 -18.64 10.02
N HIS A 229 -14.62 -18.76 10.11
CA HIS A 229 -15.37 -19.99 9.78
C HIS A 229 -15.88 -20.01 8.34
N GLU A 230 -15.61 -18.95 7.57
CA GLU A 230 -16.11 -18.83 6.20
C GLU A 230 -15.45 -19.89 5.30
N THR A 231 -16.29 -20.66 4.64
CA THR A 231 -15.89 -21.74 3.73
C THR A 231 -15.76 -21.26 2.29
N ASN A 232 -16.38 -20.12 1.97
CA ASN A 232 -16.27 -19.47 0.67
C ASN A 232 -15.93 -17.99 0.86
N ILE A 233 -14.68 -17.63 0.63
CA ILE A 233 -14.18 -16.26 0.83
C ILE A 233 -14.84 -15.22 -0.08
N SER A 234 -15.60 -15.63 -1.11
CA SER A 234 -16.40 -14.71 -1.93
C SER A 234 -17.58 -14.10 -1.15
N ASN A 235 -17.98 -14.69 -0.03
CA ASN A 235 -19.01 -14.15 0.87
C ASN A 235 -18.50 -13.03 1.76
N LEU A 236 -17.16 -12.86 1.86
CA LEU A 236 -16.53 -11.81 2.65
C LEU A 236 -16.69 -10.45 1.96
N GLN A 237 -16.87 -9.41 2.74
CA GLN A 237 -16.79 -8.04 2.24
C GLN A 237 -15.35 -7.71 1.86
N PHE A 238 -15.17 -6.73 0.94
CA PHE A 238 -13.84 -6.35 0.45
C PHE A 238 -12.84 -5.97 1.58
N PRO A 239 -13.23 -5.24 2.64
CA PRO A 239 -12.32 -4.98 3.77
C PRO A 239 -11.87 -6.25 4.50
N GLU A 240 -12.72 -7.27 4.61
CA GLU A 240 -12.39 -8.56 5.24
C GLU A 240 -11.44 -9.38 4.35
N GLN A 241 -11.64 -9.34 3.04
CA GLN A 241 -10.76 -9.98 2.06
C GLN A 241 -9.35 -9.35 2.11
N ILE A 242 -9.28 -8.02 2.14
CA ILE A 242 -8.00 -7.31 2.32
C ILE A 242 -7.36 -7.69 3.66
N ALA A 243 -8.10 -7.65 4.76
CA ALA A 243 -7.59 -8.00 6.07
C ALA A 243 -7.00 -9.43 6.10
N LEU A 244 -7.65 -10.38 5.42
CA LEU A 244 -7.15 -11.75 5.29
C LEU A 244 -5.76 -11.80 4.63
N VAL A 245 -5.51 -10.97 3.59
CA VAL A 245 -4.17 -10.87 2.97
C VAL A 245 -3.14 -10.41 3.97
N TYR A 246 -3.41 -9.37 4.75
CA TYR A 246 -2.47 -8.84 5.73
C TYR A 246 -2.27 -9.79 6.92
N TYR A 247 -3.33 -10.44 7.43
CA TYR A 247 -3.20 -11.47 8.47
C TYR A 247 -2.37 -12.68 8.01
N LYS A 248 -2.49 -13.07 6.74
CA LYS A 248 -1.63 -14.09 6.13
C LYS A 248 -0.15 -13.68 6.14
N MET A 249 0.16 -12.38 5.89
CA MET A 249 1.53 -11.87 5.96
C MET A 249 2.00 -11.75 7.41
N GLN A 250 1.14 -11.33 8.33
CA GLN A 250 1.42 -11.28 9.76
C GLN A 250 1.77 -12.68 10.30
N LEU A 251 1.00 -13.69 9.93
CA LEU A 251 1.25 -15.09 10.31
C LEU A 251 2.53 -15.65 9.66
N LEU A 252 2.82 -15.25 8.43
CA LEU A 252 4.09 -15.57 7.76
C LEU A 252 5.28 -14.94 8.48
N HIS A 253 5.11 -13.76 9.09
CA HIS A 253 6.15 -12.99 9.78
C HIS A 253 7.43 -12.87 8.93
N PRO A 254 7.38 -12.18 7.79
CA PRO A 254 8.54 -11.98 6.93
C PRO A 254 9.55 -11.05 7.57
N ARG A 255 10.82 -11.08 7.13
CA ARG A 255 11.84 -10.09 7.51
C ARG A 255 11.57 -8.74 6.85
N VAL A 256 11.14 -8.79 5.58
CA VAL A 256 10.81 -7.63 4.76
C VAL A 256 9.46 -7.86 4.08
N LEU A 257 8.56 -6.90 4.26
CA LEU A 257 7.28 -6.85 3.55
C LEU A 257 7.30 -5.65 2.60
N VAL A 258 7.09 -5.90 1.31
CA VAL A 258 6.98 -4.85 0.29
C VAL A 258 5.53 -4.70 -0.12
N CYS A 259 4.99 -3.49 0.00
CA CYS A 259 3.61 -3.16 -0.34
C CYS A 259 3.58 -2.18 -1.50
N ILE A 260 2.98 -2.58 -2.62
CA ILE A 260 2.82 -1.72 -3.80
C ILE A 260 1.45 -1.07 -3.75
N GLN A 261 1.42 0.25 -3.61
CA GLN A 261 0.20 1.06 -3.57
C GLN A 261 -0.87 0.44 -2.65
N PRO A 262 -0.57 0.15 -1.37
CA PRO A 262 -1.45 -0.62 -0.50
C PRO A 262 -2.80 0.05 -0.25
N LEU A 263 -2.87 1.38 -0.36
CA LEU A 263 -4.05 2.20 -0.10
C LEU A 263 -4.78 2.64 -1.38
N ALA A 264 -4.38 2.11 -2.55
CA ALA A 264 -4.96 2.51 -3.83
C ALA A 264 -6.40 2.04 -4.02
N LYS A 265 -6.80 0.94 -3.39
CA LYS A 265 -8.15 0.39 -3.44
C LYS A 265 -8.79 0.48 -2.05
N GLY A 266 -10.06 0.77 -2.03
CA GLY A 266 -10.86 0.85 -0.80
C GLY A 266 -11.19 2.27 -0.36
N ASP A 267 -12.26 2.34 0.40
CA ASP A 267 -12.73 3.54 1.07
C ASP A 267 -11.83 3.90 2.27
N MET A 268 -12.17 4.96 2.97
CA MET A 268 -11.43 5.44 4.14
C MET A 268 -11.32 4.36 5.24
N PHE A 269 -12.39 3.59 5.50
CA PHE A 269 -12.36 2.53 6.51
C PHE A 269 -11.40 1.40 6.14
N THR A 270 -11.43 0.94 4.89
CA THR A 270 -10.50 -0.08 4.38
C THR A 270 -9.06 0.38 4.48
N ARG A 271 -8.78 1.64 4.11
CA ARG A 271 -7.43 2.23 4.19
C ARG A 271 -6.93 2.28 5.62
N MET A 272 -7.77 2.71 6.56
CA MET A 272 -7.42 2.74 7.98
C MET A 272 -7.17 1.34 8.54
N LYS A 273 -7.98 0.36 8.15
CA LYS A 273 -7.76 -1.03 8.54
C LYS A 273 -6.43 -1.57 8.01
N ILE A 274 -6.03 -1.21 6.78
CA ILE A 274 -4.72 -1.56 6.23
C ILE A 274 -3.60 -0.94 7.06
N LEU A 275 -3.70 0.35 7.44
CA LEU A 275 -2.69 1.01 8.26
C LEU A 275 -2.56 0.37 9.64
N GLU A 276 -3.68 0.01 10.28
CA GLU A 276 -3.70 -0.74 11.55
C GLU A 276 -2.96 -2.08 11.41
N LEU A 277 -3.27 -2.84 10.36
CA LEU A 277 -2.65 -4.14 10.10
C LEU A 277 -1.15 -4.02 9.83
N LEU A 278 -0.73 -2.99 9.08
CA LEU A 278 0.69 -2.70 8.85
C LEU A 278 1.41 -2.33 10.15
N ARG A 279 0.80 -1.53 11.05
CA ARG A 279 1.36 -1.27 12.38
C ARG A 279 1.54 -2.56 13.18
N GLY A 280 0.56 -3.46 13.12
CA GLY A 280 0.69 -4.78 13.75
C GLY A 280 1.84 -5.62 13.20
N ILE A 281 2.11 -5.55 11.90
CA ILE A 281 3.23 -6.22 11.26
C ILE A 281 4.57 -5.58 11.65
N LEU A 282 4.64 -4.24 11.67
CA LEU A 282 5.82 -3.48 12.10
C LEU A 282 6.19 -3.79 13.57
N SER A 283 5.19 -3.83 14.48
CA SER A 283 5.41 -4.13 15.90
C SER A 283 6.01 -5.52 16.15
N GLN A 284 5.89 -6.44 15.19
CA GLN A 284 6.55 -7.75 15.21
C GLN A 284 8.01 -7.70 14.72
N GLY A 285 8.52 -6.52 14.34
CA GLY A 285 9.88 -6.33 13.85
C GLY A 285 10.07 -6.60 12.36
N THR A 286 8.99 -6.77 11.59
CA THR A 286 9.06 -6.84 10.13
C THR A 286 9.40 -5.45 9.58
N ALA A 287 10.40 -5.37 8.70
CA ALA A 287 10.68 -4.15 7.95
C ALA A 287 9.65 -3.98 6.81
N VAL A 288 9.07 -2.80 6.66
CA VAL A 288 8.03 -2.54 5.65
C VAL A 288 8.52 -1.51 4.63
N LEU A 289 8.46 -1.86 3.36
CA LEU A 289 8.71 -0.97 2.24
C LEU A 289 7.40 -0.70 1.51
N ILE A 290 6.93 0.54 1.54
CA ILE A 290 5.76 0.98 0.78
C ILE A 290 6.23 1.69 -0.48
N ILE A 291 5.71 1.33 -1.64
CA ILE A 291 5.95 2.04 -2.90
C ILE A 291 4.60 2.61 -3.36
N THR A 292 4.51 3.92 -3.46
CA THR A 292 3.24 4.60 -3.76
C THR A 292 3.46 5.85 -4.61
N THR A 293 2.43 6.27 -5.31
CA THR A 293 2.37 7.55 -6.05
C THR A 293 1.76 8.69 -5.23
N ASN A 294 1.16 8.37 -4.08
CA ASN A 294 0.57 9.33 -3.16
C ASN A 294 0.92 8.93 -1.72
N VAL A 295 1.35 9.90 -0.93
CA VAL A 295 1.86 9.67 0.43
C VAL A 295 0.91 10.09 1.54
N SER A 296 -0.21 10.78 1.26
CA SER A 296 -1.07 11.43 2.26
C SER A 296 -1.36 10.54 3.47
N ASP A 297 -1.76 9.27 3.24
CA ASP A 297 -2.10 8.38 4.35
C ASP A 297 -0.92 7.53 4.84
N THR A 298 0.09 7.29 4.01
CA THR A 298 1.22 6.41 4.38
C THR A 298 2.20 7.09 5.32
N LEU A 299 2.23 8.43 5.36
CA LEU A 299 3.09 9.19 6.26
C LEU A 299 2.80 8.90 7.73
N ASP A 300 1.56 8.55 8.09
CA ASP A 300 1.16 8.24 9.46
C ASP A 300 1.88 7.02 10.06
N ILE A 301 2.32 6.10 9.21
CA ILE A 301 3.04 4.89 9.62
C ILE A 301 4.49 4.87 9.19
N SER A 302 4.91 5.82 8.36
CA SER A 302 6.28 5.87 7.83
C SER A 302 7.25 6.51 8.83
N ASP A 303 8.43 5.94 8.92
CA ASP A 303 9.55 6.51 9.66
C ASP A 303 10.40 7.38 8.74
N ARG A 304 10.52 6.98 7.48
CA ARG A 304 11.20 7.75 6.43
C ARG A 304 10.41 7.77 5.13
N LEU A 305 10.52 8.90 4.42
CA LEU A 305 10.01 9.10 3.07
C LEU A 305 11.17 9.36 2.12
N LEU A 306 11.24 8.57 1.06
CA LEU A 306 12.20 8.75 -0.03
C LEU A 306 11.43 9.16 -1.29
N ILE A 307 11.83 10.28 -1.90
CA ILE A 307 11.27 10.72 -3.18
C ILE A 307 12.11 10.12 -4.30
N VAL A 308 11.44 9.40 -5.21
CA VAL A 308 12.08 8.78 -6.36
C VAL A 308 11.55 9.41 -7.64
N GLU A 309 12.45 10.06 -8.38
CA GLU A 309 12.18 10.66 -9.68
C GLU A 309 13.13 10.06 -10.71
N LYS A 310 12.61 9.73 -11.88
CA LYS A 310 13.38 9.12 -12.98
C LYS A 310 14.20 7.90 -12.54
N GLY A 311 13.67 7.15 -11.58
CA GLY A 311 14.28 5.93 -11.08
C GLY A 311 15.41 6.11 -10.06
N ALA A 312 15.74 7.34 -9.65
CA ALA A 312 16.74 7.66 -8.64
C ALA A 312 16.11 8.31 -7.41
N CYS A 313 16.69 8.06 -6.23
CA CYS A 313 16.30 8.75 -5.01
C CYS A 313 16.84 10.19 -5.07
N THR A 314 15.94 11.18 -5.07
CA THR A 314 16.26 12.61 -5.16
C THR A 314 16.19 13.34 -3.82
N ALA A 315 15.40 12.83 -2.87
CA ALA A 315 15.30 13.37 -1.52
C ALA A 315 14.95 12.28 -0.49
N SER A 316 15.38 12.49 0.74
CA SER A 316 15.07 11.65 1.90
C SER A 316 14.66 12.54 3.07
N TYR A 317 13.55 12.18 3.70
CA TYR A 317 12.99 12.91 4.84
C TYR A 317 12.72 11.94 5.98
N GLU A 318 13.14 12.33 7.17
CA GLU A 318 12.81 11.65 8.41
C GLU A 318 11.41 12.07 8.89
N LYS A 319 10.78 11.27 9.75
CA LYS A 319 9.41 11.49 10.26
C LYS A 319 9.17 12.91 10.80
N ASN A 320 10.15 13.48 11.50
CA ASN A 320 10.09 14.83 12.06
C ASN A 320 10.11 15.96 11.00
N GLU A 321 10.41 15.63 9.75
CA GLU A 321 10.48 16.57 8.62
C GLU A 321 9.24 16.53 7.72
N PHE A 322 8.32 15.57 7.93
CA PHE A 322 7.15 15.39 7.06
C PHE A 322 6.25 16.63 6.98
N ASN A 323 6.18 17.42 8.05
CA ASN A 323 5.44 18.70 8.08
C ASN A 323 5.94 19.73 7.04
N ARG A 324 7.14 19.50 6.44
CA ARG A 324 7.69 20.36 5.40
C ARG A 324 7.24 19.97 3.99
N ILE A 325 6.67 18.78 3.86
CA ILE A 325 6.31 18.17 2.56
C ILE A 325 4.82 18.34 2.28
N VAL A 326 4.00 18.40 3.32
CA VAL A 326 2.52 18.49 3.28
C VAL A 326 2.04 19.95 3.19
N ARG A 327 2.88 20.87 2.72
CA ARG A 327 2.49 22.26 2.43
C ARG A 327 2.26 22.51 0.94
#